data_5b3507a7f95251e0876d3d61c9e5a991
#
_entry.id   5b3507a7f95251e0876d3d61c9e5a991
#
_cell.length_a   1.000
_cell.length_b   1.000
_cell.length_c   1.000
_cell.angle_alpha   90.00
_cell.angle_beta   90.00
_cell.angle_gamma   90.00
#
_symmetry.space_group_name_H-M   'P 1'
#
loop_
_entity.id
_entity.type
_entity.pdbx_description
1 polymer ?
#
loop_
_entity_poly.entity_id
_entity_poly.type
_entity_poly.pdbx_seq_one_letter_code
_entity_poly.pdbx_strand_id
1 'polypeptide(L)'
;MPAARESLLDSALAALTDRDWSVVRMVDVASAAGVSRQTLYNEFGSKDGLFRALVRREADRYLAGVDRALAGPAAERERMVAVAEWTVAAARSHPLVRALLTGCWSGRLPAPGPSPHRAGRPAAPYAPAQRRADSGPPAPGELIAAVRHRAALVLAAGHLDEEAADLVYRCEVAVRLALSHIVAPGDLTLGHLVRDAVVRAA
;
A
#
# COMPACT_ATOMS: atom_id res chain seq x y z
N MET A 1 -9.73 2.86 21.17
CA MET A 1 -9.66 1.42 21.48
C MET A 1 -9.16 0.69 20.23
N PRO A 2 -7.92 0.14 20.20
CA PRO A 2 -7.35 -0.43 18.96
C PRO A 2 -8.21 -1.54 18.32
N ALA A 3 -8.76 -2.44 19.13
CA ALA A 3 -9.58 -3.56 18.65
C ALA A 3 -10.87 -3.12 17.93
N ALA A 4 -11.59 -2.12 18.44
CA ALA A 4 -12.80 -1.60 17.81
C ALA A 4 -12.49 -0.91 16.46
N ARG A 5 -11.37 -0.18 16.39
CA ARG A 5 -10.90 0.43 15.13
C ARG A 5 -10.61 -0.61 14.07
N GLU A 6 -9.87 -1.68 14.39
CA GLU A 6 -9.56 -2.75 13.44
C GLU A 6 -10.82 -3.50 13.01
N SER A 7 -11.74 -3.83 13.93
CA SER A 7 -13.02 -4.45 13.60
C SER A 7 -13.86 -3.62 12.64
N LEU A 8 -13.90 -2.28 12.82
CA LEU A 8 -14.58 -1.37 11.91
C LEU A 8 -13.93 -1.34 10.51
N LEU A 9 -12.60 -1.33 10.45
CA LEU A 9 -11.87 -1.35 9.17
C LEU A 9 -12.04 -2.71 8.46
N ASP A 10 -12.07 -3.82 9.19
CA ASP A 10 -12.31 -5.15 8.60
C ASP A 10 -13.74 -5.26 8.07
N SER A 11 -14.73 -4.76 8.81
CA SER A 11 -16.13 -4.72 8.37
C SER A 11 -16.31 -3.83 7.13
N ALA A 12 -15.61 -2.70 7.07
CA ALA A 12 -15.64 -1.82 5.91
C ALA A 12 -14.98 -2.47 4.68
N LEU A 13 -13.87 -3.19 4.87
CA LEU A 13 -13.19 -3.93 3.79
C LEU A 13 -14.09 -5.06 3.28
N ALA A 14 -14.71 -5.84 4.16
CA ALA A 14 -15.65 -6.91 3.79
C ALA A 14 -16.82 -6.35 2.99
N ALA A 15 -17.40 -5.21 3.39
CA ALA A 15 -18.49 -4.57 2.66
C ALA A 15 -18.10 -4.18 1.21
N LEU A 16 -16.83 -3.86 0.95
CA LEU A 16 -16.30 -3.52 -0.39
C LEU A 16 -16.15 -4.74 -1.31
N THR A 17 -16.13 -5.94 -0.77
CA THR A 17 -16.07 -7.17 -1.59
C THR A 17 -17.33 -7.32 -2.43
N ASP A 18 -18.49 -7.01 -1.83
CA ASP A 18 -19.80 -7.26 -2.44
C ASP A 18 -20.46 -6.00 -3.02
N ARG A 19 -20.10 -4.81 -2.55
CA ARG A 19 -20.80 -3.56 -2.82
C ARG A 19 -19.85 -2.44 -3.21
N ASP A 20 -20.35 -1.49 -4.01
CA ASP A 20 -19.67 -0.24 -4.29
C ASP A 20 -19.60 0.63 -3.02
N TRP A 21 -18.51 1.34 -2.82
CA TRP A 21 -18.36 2.22 -1.66
C TRP A 21 -19.49 3.24 -1.52
N SER A 22 -20.04 3.73 -2.63
CA SER A 22 -21.15 4.68 -2.66
C SER A 22 -22.36 4.19 -1.85
N VAL A 23 -22.70 2.90 -1.94
CA VAL A 23 -23.87 2.30 -1.28
C VAL A 23 -23.55 1.73 0.11
N VAL A 24 -22.29 1.63 0.52
CA VAL A 24 -21.92 1.24 1.89
C VAL A 24 -22.39 2.31 2.88
N ARG A 25 -23.15 1.91 3.90
CA ARG A 25 -23.65 2.83 4.94
C ARG A 25 -22.89 2.64 6.25
N MET A 26 -22.61 3.76 6.91
CA MET A 26 -21.89 3.77 8.20
C MET A 26 -22.57 2.91 9.28
N VAL A 27 -23.91 2.87 9.26
CA VAL A 27 -24.68 2.06 10.21
C VAL A 27 -24.47 0.56 9.99
N ASP A 28 -24.34 0.13 8.73
CA ASP A 28 -24.14 -1.29 8.40
C ASP A 28 -22.73 -1.73 8.83
N VAL A 29 -21.72 -0.87 8.63
CA VAL A 29 -20.34 -1.12 9.08
C VAL A 29 -20.27 -1.20 10.61
N ALA A 30 -20.92 -0.28 11.34
CA ALA A 30 -20.92 -0.30 12.80
C ALA A 30 -21.60 -1.56 13.34
N SER A 31 -22.73 -1.95 12.76
CA SER A 31 -23.48 -3.17 13.12
C SER A 31 -22.64 -4.43 12.87
N ALA A 32 -22.00 -4.54 11.69
CA ALA A 32 -21.14 -5.67 11.35
C ALA A 32 -19.91 -5.78 12.27
N ALA A 33 -19.35 -4.63 12.71
CA ALA A 33 -18.24 -4.58 13.64
C ALA A 33 -18.65 -4.82 15.12
N GLY A 34 -19.93 -4.93 15.43
CA GLY A 34 -20.44 -5.10 16.81
C GLY A 34 -20.21 -3.86 17.70
N VAL A 35 -20.15 -2.66 17.10
CA VAL A 35 -19.93 -1.41 17.86
C VAL A 35 -21.07 -0.41 17.62
N SER A 36 -21.17 0.59 18.51
CA SER A 36 -22.17 1.64 18.34
C SER A 36 -21.84 2.56 17.16
N ARG A 37 -22.86 3.13 16.53
CA ARG A 37 -22.70 4.17 15.52
C ARG A 37 -21.90 5.37 16.06
N GLN A 38 -22.12 5.75 17.31
CA GLN A 38 -21.37 6.82 17.96
C GLN A 38 -19.89 6.51 18.03
N THR A 39 -19.51 5.28 18.38
CA THR A 39 -18.11 4.82 18.42
C THR A 39 -17.45 4.98 17.04
N LEU A 40 -18.16 4.58 15.96
CA LEU A 40 -17.64 4.72 14.60
C LEU A 40 -17.43 6.18 14.22
N TYR A 41 -18.41 7.07 14.50
CA TYR A 41 -18.25 8.50 14.21
C TYR A 41 -17.18 9.19 15.07
N ASN A 42 -17.03 8.79 16.33
CA ASN A 42 -15.96 9.29 17.19
C ASN A 42 -14.58 8.88 16.66
N GLU A 43 -14.45 7.67 16.07
CA GLU A 43 -13.19 7.14 15.58
C GLU A 43 -12.78 7.74 14.22
N PHE A 44 -13.72 7.91 13.29
CA PHE A 44 -13.43 8.28 11.90
C PHE A 44 -14.02 9.60 11.45
N GLY A 45 -14.92 10.18 12.23
CA GLY A 45 -15.62 11.45 11.94
C GLY A 45 -16.64 11.36 10.80
N SER A 46 -16.32 10.69 9.71
CA SER A 46 -17.15 10.61 8.50
C SER A 46 -16.90 9.32 7.71
N LYS A 47 -17.77 9.07 6.70
CA LYS A 47 -17.58 7.98 5.73
C LYS A 47 -16.26 8.13 4.96
N ASP A 48 -15.90 9.35 4.58
CA ASP A 48 -14.62 9.64 3.93
C ASP A 48 -13.44 9.43 4.87
N GLY A 49 -13.59 9.74 6.16
CA GLY A 49 -12.60 9.47 7.19
C GLY A 49 -12.35 7.97 7.35
N LEU A 50 -13.42 7.17 7.41
CA LEU A 50 -13.34 5.72 7.43
C LEU A 50 -12.64 5.17 6.17
N PHE A 51 -13.01 5.69 4.99
CA PHE A 51 -12.40 5.26 3.72
C PHE A 51 -10.92 5.59 3.65
N ARG A 52 -10.52 6.81 4.01
CA ARG A 52 -9.10 7.19 4.08
C ARG A 52 -8.32 6.29 5.04
N ALA A 53 -8.87 5.99 6.21
CA ALA A 53 -8.23 5.10 7.18
C ALA A 53 -8.10 3.67 6.64
N LEU A 54 -9.11 3.17 5.93
CA LEU A 54 -9.08 1.85 5.29
C LEU A 54 -7.99 1.80 4.20
N VAL A 55 -7.97 2.76 3.31
CA VAL A 55 -6.97 2.85 2.23
C VAL A 55 -5.56 2.95 2.79
N ARG A 56 -5.36 3.70 3.88
CA ARG A 56 -4.07 3.79 4.55
C ARG A 56 -3.65 2.46 5.15
N ARG A 57 -4.56 1.75 5.82
CA ARG A 57 -4.28 0.43 6.39
C ARG A 57 -3.85 -0.57 5.30
N GLU A 58 -4.52 -0.56 4.16
CA GLU A 58 -4.16 -1.45 3.04
C GLU A 58 -2.80 -1.07 2.43
N ALA A 59 -2.44 0.21 2.39
CA ALA A 59 -1.09 0.64 2.02
C ALA A 59 -0.03 0.12 3.02
N ASP A 60 -0.30 0.24 4.32
CA ASP A 60 0.62 -0.25 5.36
C ASP A 60 0.76 -1.78 5.30
N ARG A 61 -0.33 -2.53 5.05
CA ARG A 61 -0.31 -3.99 4.84
C ARG A 61 0.51 -4.39 3.61
N TYR A 62 0.35 -3.65 2.51
CA TYR A 62 1.17 -3.86 1.31
C TYR A 62 2.66 -3.67 1.63
N LEU A 63 3.02 -2.58 2.29
CA LEU A 63 4.41 -2.28 2.64
C LEU A 63 4.98 -3.28 3.65
N ALA A 64 4.21 -3.79 4.59
CA ALA A 64 4.62 -4.89 5.46
C ALA A 64 4.91 -6.20 4.70
N GLY A 65 4.20 -6.44 3.59
CA GLY A 65 4.50 -7.54 2.68
C GLY A 65 5.79 -7.33 1.90
N VAL A 66 6.10 -6.11 1.50
CA VAL A 66 7.40 -5.74 0.91
C VAL A 66 8.53 -6.01 1.91
N ASP A 67 8.36 -5.60 3.18
CA ASP A 67 9.35 -5.86 4.24
C ASP A 67 9.63 -7.36 4.39
N ARG A 68 8.59 -8.20 4.38
CA ARG A 68 8.75 -9.67 4.43
C ARG A 68 9.49 -10.23 3.20
N ALA A 69 9.17 -9.73 2.01
CA ALA A 69 9.84 -10.17 0.78
C ALA A 69 11.34 -9.79 0.78
N LEU A 70 11.67 -8.60 1.28
CA LEU A 70 13.06 -8.13 1.41
C LEU A 70 13.83 -8.88 2.51
N ALA A 71 13.18 -9.29 3.59
CA ALA A 71 13.80 -10.01 4.70
C ALA A 71 14.05 -11.50 4.42
N GLY A 72 13.62 -12.03 3.27
CA GLY A 72 13.80 -13.43 2.90
C GLY A 72 15.27 -13.86 2.88
N PRO A 73 15.57 -15.15 3.11
CA PRO A 73 16.94 -15.68 3.17
C PRO A 73 17.59 -15.83 1.79
N ALA A 74 16.87 -15.54 0.72
CA ALA A 74 17.34 -15.66 -0.66
C ALA A 74 18.37 -14.59 -1.04
N ALA A 75 19.11 -14.83 -2.14
CA ALA A 75 20.01 -13.84 -2.72
C ALA A 75 19.25 -12.54 -3.08
N GLU A 76 19.92 -11.41 -3.10
CA GLU A 76 19.34 -10.08 -3.34
C GLU A 76 18.44 -10.02 -4.57
N ARG A 77 18.90 -10.62 -5.68
CA ARG A 77 18.10 -10.73 -6.90
C ARG A 77 16.75 -11.42 -6.68
N GLU A 78 16.75 -12.53 -5.98
CA GLU A 78 15.52 -13.29 -5.71
C GLU A 78 14.62 -12.55 -4.71
N ARG A 79 15.17 -11.78 -3.80
CA ARG A 79 14.40 -10.86 -2.94
C ARG A 79 13.71 -9.77 -3.76
N MET A 80 14.37 -9.21 -4.79
CA MET A 80 13.74 -8.25 -5.71
C MET A 80 12.64 -8.88 -6.55
N VAL A 81 12.82 -10.13 -7.02
CA VAL A 81 11.76 -10.91 -7.66
C VAL A 81 10.59 -11.11 -6.72
N ALA A 82 10.85 -11.49 -5.46
CA ALA A 82 9.80 -11.68 -4.46
C ALA A 82 9.02 -10.39 -4.18
N VAL A 83 9.67 -9.23 -4.15
CA VAL A 83 9.00 -7.91 -4.02
C VAL A 83 8.08 -7.65 -5.22
N ALA A 84 8.53 -7.92 -6.43
CA ALA A 84 7.73 -7.73 -7.64
C ALA A 84 6.52 -8.68 -7.67
N GLU A 85 6.73 -9.96 -7.37
CA GLU A 85 5.67 -10.98 -7.31
C GLU A 85 4.64 -10.66 -6.21
N TRP A 86 5.12 -10.24 -5.02
CA TRP A 86 4.24 -9.75 -3.95
C TRP A 86 3.40 -8.55 -4.42
N THR A 87 4.00 -7.59 -5.11
CA THR A 87 3.30 -6.41 -5.62
C THR A 87 2.16 -6.78 -6.55
N VAL A 88 2.40 -7.70 -7.49
CA VAL A 88 1.35 -8.21 -8.40
C VAL A 88 0.30 -9.01 -7.65
N ALA A 89 0.71 -9.90 -6.74
CA ALA A 89 -0.22 -10.71 -5.96
C ALA A 89 -1.15 -9.83 -5.09
N ALA A 90 -0.59 -8.83 -4.40
CA ALA A 90 -1.34 -7.89 -3.60
C ALA A 90 -2.34 -7.07 -4.44
N ALA A 91 -1.94 -6.60 -5.63
CA ALA A 91 -2.84 -5.87 -6.52
C ALA A 91 -3.96 -6.74 -7.10
N ARG A 92 -3.71 -8.03 -7.31
CA ARG A 92 -4.73 -8.99 -7.78
C ARG A 92 -5.74 -9.35 -6.70
N SER A 93 -5.27 -9.54 -5.48
CA SER A 93 -6.09 -9.96 -4.34
C SER A 93 -6.89 -8.81 -3.71
N HIS A 94 -6.40 -7.57 -3.82
CA HIS A 94 -6.96 -6.42 -3.13
C HIS A 94 -7.18 -5.23 -4.06
N PRO A 95 -8.43 -4.95 -4.48
CA PRO A 95 -8.75 -3.83 -5.38
C PRO A 95 -8.27 -2.46 -4.87
N LEU A 96 -8.27 -2.23 -3.55
CA LEU A 96 -7.73 -1.01 -2.94
C LEU A 96 -6.22 -0.87 -3.16
N VAL A 97 -5.46 -1.97 -3.01
CA VAL A 97 -4.02 -1.98 -3.27
C VAL A 97 -3.74 -1.73 -4.76
N ARG A 98 -4.53 -2.33 -5.66
CA ARG A 98 -4.43 -2.04 -7.09
C ARG A 98 -4.66 -0.55 -7.38
N ALA A 99 -5.72 0.03 -6.83
CA ALA A 99 -6.03 1.46 -7.02
C ALA A 99 -4.92 2.36 -6.45
N LEU A 100 -4.36 2.02 -5.29
CA LEU A 100 -3.22 2.73 -4.69
C LEU A 100 -1.96 2.68 -5.56
N LEU A 101 -1.62 1.51 -6.10
CA LEU A 101 -0.41 1.31 -6.90
C LEU A 101 -0.51 1.94 -8.29
N THR A 102 -1.70 1.93 -8.90
CA THR A 102 -1.90 2.42 -10.26
C THR A 102 -2.44 3.84 -10.34
N GLY A 103 -2.99 4.36 -9.24
CA GLY A 103 -3.76 5.62 -9.24
C GLY A 103 -5.13 5.51 -9.93
N CYS A 104 -5.50 4.33 -10.41
CA CYS A 104 -6.78 4.09 -11.11
C CYS A 104 -7.90 3.80 -10.12
N TRP A 105 -8.61 4.84 -9.74
CA TRP A 105 -9.82 4.77 -8.94
C TRP A 105 -11.04 4.61 -9.84
N SER A 106 -12.05 3.89 -9.40
CA SER A 106 -13.26 3.60 -10.18
C SER A 106 -14.52 4.06 -9.44
N GLY A 107 -15.68 4.00 -10.10
CA GLY A 107 -16.95 4.27 -9.43
C GLY A 107 -17.23 3.38 -8.22
N ARG A 108 -16.70 2.16 -8.20
CA ARG A 108 -16.76 1.25 -7.03
C ARG A 108 -15.86 1.72 -5.88
N LEU A 109 -14.71 2.29 -6.21
CA LEU A 109 -13.67 2.76 -5.29
C LEU A 109 -13.34 4.21 -5.64
N PRO A 110 -14.08 5.20 -5.12
CA PRO A 110 -13.81 6.61 -5.41
C PRO A 110 -12.41 6.99 -4.89
N ALA A 111 -11.77 7.93 -5.58
CA ALA A 111 -10.51 8.49 -5.08
C ALA A 111 -10.74 9.07 -3.69
N PRO A 112 -9.88 8.73 -2.71
CA PRO A 112 -10.02 9.30 -1.37
C PRO A 112 -9.86 10.82 -1.42
N GLY A 113 -10.84 11.54 -0.88
CA GLY A 113 -10.80 13.00 -0.82
C GLY A 113 -9.62 13.53 -0.02
N PRO A 114 -9.21 14.80 -0.23
CA PRO A 114 -8.14 15.43 0.53
C PRO A 114 -8.46 15.40 2.03
N SER A 115 -7.42 15.21 2.85
CA SER A 115 -7.58 15.30 4.30
C SER A 115 -7.87 16.76 4.69
N PRO A 116 -8.86 17.02 5.55
CA PRO A 116 -9.18 18.38 6.00
C PRO A 116 -8.01 19.08 6.74
N HIS A 117 -6.98 18.33 7.13
CA HIS A 117 -5.82 18.86 7.88
C HIS A 117 -4.61 19.20 6.99
N ARG A 118 -4.70 19.10 5.65
CA ARG A 118 -3.56 19.38 4.74
C ARG A 118 -3.43 20.82 4.28
N ALA A 119 -4.27 21.72 4.77
CA ALA A 119 -4.11 23.15 4.52
C ALA A 119 -2.99 23.74 5.44
N GLY A 120 -1.73 23.67 5.01
CA GLY A 120 -0.71 24.60 5.44
C GLY A 120 0.38 24.13 6.40
N ARG A 121 0.72 22.82 6.54
CA ARG A 121 1.89 22.44 7.34
C ARG A 121 2.66 21.25 6.74
N PRO A 122 4.00 21.38 6.51
CA PRO A 122 4.81 20.24 6.11
C PRO A 122 4.79 19.19 7.22
N ALA A 123 4.56 17.93 6.86
CA ALA A 123 4.56 16.80 7.80
C ALA A 123 5.96 16.60 8.36
N ALA A 124 6.12 16.74 9.67
CA ALA A 124 7.34 16.36 10.35
C ALA A 124 7.56 14.83 10.23
N PRO A 125 8.80 14.34 10.01
CA PRO A 125 9.09 12.93 9.77
C PRO A 125 8.77 11.99 10.96
N TYR A 126 8.39 12.53 12.10
CA TYR A 126 8.08 11.81 13.33
C TYR A 126 6.70 12.18 13.89
N ALA A 127 5.64 11.94 13.11
CA ALA A 127 4.29 12.13 13.62
C ALA A 127 3.78 10.85 14.32
N PRO A 128 3.11 10.94 15.50
CA PRO A 128 2.45 9.80 16.14
C PRO A 128 1.45 9.12 15.19
N ALA A 129 1.23 7.81 15.37
CA ALA A 129 0.40 6.97 14.49
C ALA A 129 -0.99 7.56 14.19
N GLN A 130 -1.61 8.27 15.13
CA GLN A 130 -2.87 8.98 14.93
C GLN A 130 -2.79 10.13 13.92
N ARG A 131 -1.69 10.91 13.87
CA ARG A 131 -1.50 11.95 12.86
C ARG A 131 -1.19 11.40 11.47
N ARG A 132 -0.68 10.15 11.37
CA ARG A 132 -0.53 9.45 10.09
C ARG A 132 -1.87 8.96 9.54
N ALA A 133 -2.81 8.60 10.41
CA ALA A 133 -4.18 8.23 10.02
C ALA A 133 -4.96 9.40 9.40
N ASP A 134 -4.62 10.63 9.77
CA ASP A 134 -5.25 11.86 9.25
C ASP A 134 -4.59 12.39 7.97
N SER A 135 -3.38 11.96 7.63
CA SER A 135 -2.79 12.26 6.32
C SER A 135 -3.49 11.43 5.25
N GLY A 136 -3.80 12.04 4.10
CA GLY A 136 -4.43 11.36 2.98
C GLY A 136 -3.68 10.08 2.58
N PRO A 137 -4.30 9.18 1.79
CA PRO A 137 -3.64 7.99 1.29
C PRO A 137 -2.40 8.37 0.48
N PRO A 138 -1.35 7.52 0.49
CA PRO A 138 -0.16 7.79 -0.30
C PRO A 138 -0.50 7.76 -1.79
N ALA A 139 0.09 8.66 -2.55
CA ALA A 139 0.07 8.60 -4.01
C ALA A 139 0.94 7.42 -4.52
N PRO A 140 0.73 6.92 -5.76
CA PRO A 140 1.54 5.82 -6.30
C PRO A 140 3.05 6.08 -6.21
N GLY A 141 3.51 7.29 -6.52
CA GLY A 141 4.91 7.68 -6.40
C GLY A 141 5.44 7.65 -4.96
N GLU A 142 4.61 7.99 -3.97
CA GLU A 142 4.97 7.90 -2.55
C GLU A 142 5.11 6.45 -2.09
N LEU A 143 4.30 5.53 -2.63
CA LEU A 143 4.45 4.09 -2.36
C LEU A 143 5.74 3.53 -2.94
N ILE A 144 6.08 3.90 -4.19
CA ILE A 144 7.35 3.51 -4.81
C ILE A 144 8.53 4.05 -3.99
N ALA A 145 8.49 5.32 -3.57
CA ALA A 145 9.51 5.91 -2.72
C ALA A 145 9.63 5.17 -1.36
N ALA A 146 8.50 4.74 -0.79
CA ALA A 146 8.50 3.96 0.45
C ALA A 146 9.13 2.57 0.25
N VAL A 147 8.90 1.91 -0.89
CA VAL A 147 9.57 0.63 -1.23
C VAL A 147 11.07 0.84 -1.42
N ARG A 148 11.48 1.88 -2.14
CA ARG A 148 12.91 2.23 -2.28
C ARG A 148 13.60 2.43 -0.94
N HIS A 149 12.97 3.18 -0.03
CA HIS A 149 13.52 3.42 1.29
C HIS A 149 13.70 2.11 2.07
N ARG A 150 12.74 1.19 2.01
CA ARG A 150 12.85 -0.14 2.63
C ARG A 150 13.95 -0.98 2.01
N ALA A 151 14.04 -0.97 0.67
CA ALA A 151 15.11 -1.64 -0.06
C ALA A 151 16.49 -1.10 0.37
N ALA A 152 16.64 0.22 0.49
CA ALA A 152 17.87 0.83 0.98
C ALA A 152 18.27 0.33 2.38
N LEU A 153 17.32 0.25 3.30
CA LEU A 153 17.59 -0.21 4.67
C LEU A 153 18.00 -1.69 4.75
N VAL A 154 17.56 -2.53 3.82
CA VAL A 154 17.76 -3.98 3.89
C VAL A 154 18.81 -4.46 2.89
N LEU A 155 18.76 -4.02 1.64
CA LEU A 155 19.66 -4.50 0.58
C LEU A 155 21.00 -3.76 0.57
N ALA A 156 21.01 -2.48 0.98
CA ALA A 156 22.22 -1.67 0.99
C ALA A 156 23.10 -1.89 2.25
N ALA A 157 22.58 -2.61 3.24
CA ALA A 157 23.32 -2.84 4.48
C ALA A 157 24.59 -3.68 4.22
N GLY A 158 25.75 -3.08 4.49
CA GLY A 158 27.06 -3.74 4.32
C GLY A 158 27.70 -3.58 2.94
N HIS A 159 27.09 -2.83 2.03
CA HIS A 159 27.65 -2.50 0.71
C HIS A 159 28.27 -1.11 0.69
N LEU A 160 29.16 -0.87 -0.27
CA LEU A 160 29.68 0.47 -0.57
C LEU A 160 28.57 1.35 -1.15
N ASP A 161 28.68 2.66 -1.01
CA ASP A 161 27.60 3.61 -1.39
C ASP A 161 27.14 3.44 -2.85
N GLU A 162 28.07 3.17 -3.79
CA GLU A 162 27.74 2.96 -5.20
C GLU A 162 26.97 1.66 -5.44
N GLU A 163 27.42 0.56 -4.83
CA GLU A 163 26.72 -0.74 -4.89
C GLU A 163 25.35 -0.67 -4.22
N ALA A 164 25.27 0.02 -3.09
CA ALA A 164 24.03 0.25 -2.37
C ALA A 164 23.02 1.02 -3.22
N ALA A 165 23.45 2.09 -3.91
CA ALA A 165 22.59 2.88 -4.79
C ALA A 165 22.08 2.05 -5.97
N ASP A 166 22.93 1.20 -6.54
CA ASP A 166 22.56 0.31 -7.64
C ASP A 166 21.50 -0.74 -7.19
N LEU A 167 21.68 -1.38 -6.03
CA LEU A 167 20.71 -2.32 -5.50
C LEU A 167 19.33 -1.67 -5.27
N VAL A 168 19.31 -0.45 -4.75
CA VAL A 168 18.06 0.32 -4.55
C VAL A 168 17.42 0.65 -5.90
N TYR A 169 18.21 1.06 -6.90
CA TYR A 169 17.72 1.32 -8.25
C TYR A 169 17.10 0.07 -8.89
N ARG A 170 17.79 -1.07 -8.81
CA ARG A 170 17.27 -2.35 -9.33
C ARG A 170 15.97 -2.78 -8.66
N CYS A 171 15.85 -2.57 -7.34
CA CYS A 171 14.60 -2.82 -6.65
C CYS A 171 13.46 -1.93 -7.17
N GLU A 172 13.72 -0.64 -7.44
CA GLU A 172 12.73 0.23 -8.07
C GLU A 172 12.32 -0.26 -9.46
N VAL A 173 13.29 -0.69 -10.29
CA VAL A 173 13.02 -1.27 -11.62
C VAL A 173 12.11 -2.50 -11.49
N ALA A 174 12.39 -3.40 -10.54
CA ALA A 174 11.55 -4.56 -10.29
C ALA A 174 10.09 -4.20 -9.94
N VAL A 175 9.90 -3.18 -9.09
CA VAL A 175 8.55 -2.68 -8.76
C VAL A 175 7.87 -2.03 -9.96
N ARG A 176 8.58 -1.25 -10.77
CA ARG A 176 8.03 -0.65 -12.00
C ARG A 176 7.61 -1.69 -13.02
N LEU A 177 8.37 -2.77 -13.18
CA LEU A 177 7.98 -3.91 -14.00
C LEU A 177 6.71 -4.59 -13.47
N ALA A 178 6.62 -4.76 -12.14
CA ALA A 178 5.40 -5.26 -11.52
C ALA A 178 4.19 -4.37 -11.80
N LEU A 179 4.33 -3.04 -11.73
CA LEU A 179 3.26 -2.10 -12.07
C LEU A 179 2.86 -2.21 -13.55
N SER A 180 3.82 -2.31 -14.46
CA SER A 180 3.56 -2.55 -15.88
C SER A 180 2.76 -3.84 -16.08
N HIS A 181 3.15 -4.93 -15.39
CA HIS A 181 2.46 -6.21 -15.47
C HIS A 181 1.04 -6.20 -14.86
N ILE A 182 0.78 -5.35 -13.85
CA ILE A 182 -0.56 -5.14 -13.29
C ILE A 182 -1.49 -4.45 -14.30
N VAL A 183 -0.96 -3.50 -15.07
CA VAL A 183 -1.73 -2.70 -16.05
C VAL A 183 -1.89 -3.47 -17.34
N ALA A 184 -0.81 -4.09 -17.83
CA ALA A 184 -0.74 -4.80 -19.10
C ALA A 184 -0.05 -6.16 -18.89
N PRO A 185 -0.77 -7.19 -18.45
CA PRO A 185 -0.20 -8.53 -18.29
C PRO A 185 0.24 -9.08 -19.65
N GLY A 186 1.45 -9.66 -19.70
CA GLY A 186 2.02 -10.29 -20.90
C GLY A 186 2.27 -11.78 -20.69
N ASP A 187 2.75 -12.45 -21.75
CA ASP A 187 3.00 -13.91 -21.76
C ASP A 187 4.25 -14.30 -20.95
N LEU A 188 5.20 -13.37 -20.78
CA LEU A 188 6.41 -13.61 -19.99
C LEU A 188 6.07 -13.59 -18.51
N THR A 189 6.62 -14.55 -17.76
CA THR A 189 6.47 -14.55 -16.29
C THR A 189 7.21 -13.34 -15.71
N LEU A 190 6.57 -12.66 -14.74
CA LEU A 190 7.15 -11.49 -14.09
C LEU A 190 8.54 -11.78 -13.50
N GLY A 191 8.72 -12.96 -12.85
CA GLY A 191 10.00 -13.33 -12.27
C GLY A 191 11.12 -13.42 -13.31
N HIS A 192 10.83 -13.88 -14.54
CA HIS A 192 11.82 -13.92 -15.64
C HIS A 192 12.18 -12.51 -16.08
N LEU A 193 11.19 -11.65 -16.33
CA LEU A 193 11.40 -10.25 -16.70
C LEU A 193 12.25 -9.50 -15.68
N VAL A 194 11.97 -9.69 -14.39
CA VAL A 194 12.70 -9.03 -13.31
C VAL A 194 14.13 -9.53 -13.23
N ARG A 195 14.37 -10.86 -13.31
CA ARG A 195 15.73 -11.40 -13.30
C ARG A 195 16.59 -10.85 -14.44
N ASP A 196 16.03 -10.81 -15.64
CA ASP A 196 16.74 -10.30 -16.81
C ASP A 196 17.03 -8.81 -16.71
N ALA A 197 16.06 -8.02 -16.27
CA ALA A 197 16.23 -6.57 -16.13
C ALA A 197 17.26 -6.20 -15.04
N VAL A 198 17.24 -6.91 -13.91
CA VAL A 198 18.14 -6.67 -12.77
C VAL A 198 19.59 -7.09 -13.09
N VAL A 199 19.82 -8.05 -14.01
CA VAL A 199 21.17 -8.44 -14.47
C VAL A 199 21.76 -7.44 -15.46
N ARG A 200 20.92 -6.88 -16.35
CA ARG A 200 21.39 -5.97 -17.43
C ARG A 200 21.66 -4.55 -16.96
N ALA A 201 21.19 -4.20 -15.76
CA ALA A 201 21.42 -2.90 -15.15
C ALA A 201 22.76 -2.83 -14.38
N ALA A 202 23.63 -3.83 -14.54
CA ALA A 202 24.97 -3.93 -13.92
C ALA A 202 26.06 -3.42 -14.86
#